data_38758604798ee0a74e6cd841508a894d
#
_entry.id   38758604798ee0a74e6cd841508a894d
#
_cell.length_a   1.000
_cell.length_b   1.000
_cell.length_c   1.000
_cell.angle_alpha   90.00
_cell.angle_beta   90.00
_cell.angle_gamma   90.00
#
_symmetry.space_group_name_H-M   'P 1'
#
loop_
_entity.id
_entity.type
_entity.pdbx_description
1 polymer ?
#
loop_
_entity_poly.entity_id
_entity_poly.type
_entity_poly.pdbx_seq_one_letter_code
_entity_poly.pdbx_strand_id
1 'polypeptide(L)'
;MVFDEYPELIEGIKGLSEETTTGVHRLYERMKNGTLFLPAINVNDSVTKSKFDNKYGCKESLVDAIRRATDLMLAGKVAVVAGYGDVGKGSADSLRGAGCRVLVTEIDPICALQAAMDGYEVVPMDEAATRANIFVTATGNVKIIRDRHFKAMKDKAIVCNIGHFDNEIDMEWLNNNYGSTKDQIKPQVDMYTIDGKNVIVLAEGRLVNLGCAMGHPSFVMSN
;
A
#
# COMPACT_ATOMS: atom_id res chain seq x y z
N MET A 1 20.69 10.62 0.40
CA MET A 1 20.33 10.26 1.81
C MET A 1 20.97 11.29 2.74
N VAL A 2 20.42 11.47 3.97
CA VAL A 2 20.91 12.51 4.91
C VAL A 2 22.43 12.48 5.08
N PHE A 3 23.04 11.32 5.24
CA PHE A 3 24.49 11.19 5.40
C PHE A 3 25.33 11.49 4.13
N ASP A 4 24.73 11.54 2.97
CA ASP A 4 25.41 11.95 1.75
C ASP A 4 25.42 13.49 1.63
N GLU A 5 24.41 14.15 2.19
CA GLU A 5 24.27 15.61 2.21
C GLU A 5 24.94 16.22 3.45
N TYR A 6 24.93 15.51 4.57
CA TYR A 6 25.43 15.95 5.88
C TYR A 6 26.36 14.90 6.51
N PRO A 7 27.55 14.65 5.95
CA PRO A 7 28.45 13.59 6.41
C PRO A 7 28.92 13.79 7.87
N GLU A 8 28.91 15.01 8.34
CA GLU A 8 29.25 15.34 9.73
C GLU A 8 28.30 14.71 10.76
N LEU A 9 27.07 14.37 10.36
CA LEU A 9 26.11 13.70 11.24
C LEU A 9 26.47 12.23 11.54
N ILE A 10 27.43 11.66 10.78
CA ILE A 10 27.91 10.28 11.03
C ILE A 10 28.76 10.25 12.29
N GLU A 11 29.42 11.35 12.63
CA GLU A 11 30.27 11.41 13.81
C GLU A 11 29.46 11.19 15.08
N GLY A 12 29.84 10.18 15.86
CA GLY A 12 29.14 9.79 17.08
C GLY A 12 28.01 8.77 16.91
N ILE A 13 27.56 8.49 15.68
CA ILE A 13 26.57 7.43 15.41
C ILE A 13 27.28 6.09 15.36
N LYS A 14 26.90 5.14 16.22
CA LYS A 14 27.53 3.81 16.32
C LYS A 14 26.92 2.78 15.38
N GLY A 15 25.73 3.02 14.89
CA GLY A 15 24.98 2.11 14.01
C GLY A 15 23.55 2.57 13.84
N LEU A 16 22.79 1.85 13.03
CA LEU A 16 21.38 2.11 12.81
C LEU A 16 20.58 0.78 12.81
N SER A 17 19.31 0.86 13.07
CA SER A 17 18.34 -0.21 12.87
C SER A 17 17.30 0.23 11.85
N GLU A 18 16.94 -0.66 10.93
CA GLU A 18 15.98 -0.37 9.87
C GLU A 18 14.77 -1.29 10.00
N GLU A 19 13.60 -0.68 10.05
CA GLU A 19 12.34 -1.37 10.30
C GLU A 19 11.58 -1.73 9.02
N THR A 20 11.83 -1.04 7.90
CA THR A 20 10.99 -1.21 6.71
C THR A 20 11.73 -1.86 5.55
N THR A 21 11.00 -2.65 4.75
CA THR A 21 11.54 -3.41 3.60
C THR A 21 12.34 -2.54 2.64
N THR A 22 11.84 -1.34 2.30
CA THR A 22 12.51 -0.44 1.35
C THR A 22 13.83 0.09 1.91
N GLY A 23 13.85 0.47 3.19
CA GLY A 23 15.09 0.92 3.83
C GLY A 23 16.11 -0.19 3.88
N VAL A 24 15.71 -1.41 4.22
CA VAL A 24 16.58 -2.59 4.22
C VAL A 24 17.18 -2.83 2.81
N HIS A 25 16.39 -2.77 1.75
CA HIS A 25 16.90 -2.92 0.38
C HIS A 25 17.96 -1.85 0.04
N ARG A 26 17.71 -0.58 0.42
CA ARG A 26 18.69 0.51 0.22
C ARG A 26 19.97 0.29 1.02
N LEU A 27 19.88 -0.26 2.23
CA LEU A 27 21.05 -0.60 3.02
C LEU A 27 21.85 -1.74 2.39
N TYR A 28 21.19 -2.77 1.86
CA TYR A 28 21.86 -3.83 1.12
C TYR A 28 22.53 -3.32 -0.16
N GLU A 29 21.91 -2.40 -0.90
CA GLU A 29 22.54 -1.75 -2.05
C GLU A 29 23.79 -0.96 -1.66
N ARG A 30 23.71 -0.19 -0.57
CA ARG A 30 24.88 0.55 -0.05
C ARG A 30 25.98 -0.39 0.42
N MET A 31 25.64 -1.48 1.09
CA MET A 31 26.60 -2.51 1.50
C MET A 31 27.30 -3.12 0.27
N LYS A 32 26.52 -3.50 -0.75
CA LYS A 32 27.05 -4.06 -2.00
C LYS A 32 27.97 -3.09 -2.75
N ASN A 33 27.67 -1.80 -2.69
CA ASN A 33 28.43 -0.74 -3.35
C ASN A 33 29.60 -0.22 -2.47
N GLY A 34 29.80 -0.76 -1.26
CA GLY A 34 30.84 -0.32 -0.34
C GLY A 34 30.62 1.10 0.24
N THR A 35 29.37 1.59 0.21
CA THR A 35 28.99 2.93 0.68
C THR A 35 28.18 2.91 1.99
N LEU A 36 28.08 1.77 2.65
CA LEU A 36 27.52 1.64 3.99
C LEU A 36 28.64 1.81 5.02
N PHE A 37 28.68 2.96 5.66
CA PHE A 37 29.77 3.35 6.58
C PHE A 37 29.50 2.99 8.05
N LEU A 38 28.30 2.55 8.37
CA LEU A 38 27.87 2.23 9.73
C LEU A 38 27.31 0.81 9.79
N PRO A 39 27.46 0.12 10.93
CA PRO A 39 26.72 -1.12 11.17
C PRO A 39 25.23 -0.88 11.05
N ALA A 40 24.54 -1.74 10.31
CA ALA A 40 23.09 -1.66 10.13
C ALA A 40 22.43 -2.97 10.52
N ILE A 41 21.39 -2.90 11.35
CA ILE A 41 20.62 -4.06 11.80
C ILE A 41 19.29 -4.07 11.06
N ASN A 42 19.04 -5.16 10.34
CA ASN A 42 17.76 -5.40 9.67
C ASN A 42 16.74 -5.92 10.71
N VAL A 43 15.90 -5.04 11.22
CA VAL A 43 14.81 -5.39 12.13
C VAL A 43 13.57 -5.83 11.36
N ASN A 44 13.40 -5.37 10.12
CA ASN A 44 12.23 -5.71 9.30
C ASN A 44 12.04 -7.22 9.14
N ASP A 45 13.13 -7.98 8.96
CA ASP A 45 13.06 -9.41 8.71
C ASP A 45 13.07 -10.23 10.01
N SER A 46 13.08 -9.57 11.16
CA SER A 46 12.77 -10.24 12.43
C SER A 46 11.38 -10.88 12.33
N VAL A 47 11.26 -12.13 12.79
CA VAL A 47 9.97 -12.86 12.77
C VAL A 47 8.90 -12.11 13.56
N THR A 48 9.27 -11.50 14.68
CA THR A 48 8.36 -10.73 15.53
C THR A 48 7.94 -9.41 14.92
N LYS A 49 8.67 -8.89 13.90
CA LYS A 49 8.28 -7.68 13.16
C LYS A 49 7.50 -8.05 11.89
N SER A 50 8.12 -8.75 10.94
CA SER A 50 7.55 -8.94 9.60
C SER A 50 6.28 -9.79 9.61
N LYS A 51 6.21 -10.81 10.47
CA LYS A 51 5.04 -11.70 10.55
C LYS A 51 3.91 -11.12 11.41
N PHE A 52 4.17 -10.04 12.14
CA PHE A 52 3.17 -9.39 13.00
C PHE A 52 2.78 -8.01 12.47
N ASP A 53 3.68 -7.04 12.42
CA ASP A 53 3.34 -5.68 11.98
C ASP A 53 2.88 -5.66 10.53
N ASN A 54 3.62 -6.27 9.60
CA ASN A 54 3.26 -6.23 8.18
C ASN A 54 1.92 -6.92 7.92
N LYS A 55 1.56 -7.93 8.69
CA LYS A 55 0.29 -8.65 8.54
C LYS A 55 -0.82 -8.02 9.40
N TYR A 56 -0.65 -7.99 10.71
CA TYR A 56 -1.71 -7.61 11.65
C TYR A 56 -1.83 -6.09 11.80
N GLY A 57 -0.72 -5.35 11.78
CA GLY A 57 -0.74 -3.89 11.80
C GLY A 57 -1.42 -3.31 10.56
N CYS A 58 -1.05 -3.81 9.38
CA CYS A 58 -1.69 -3.41 8.12
C CYS A 58 -3.14 -3.89 8.02
N LYS A 59 -3.47 -5.09 8.55
CA LYS A 59 -4.83 -5.59 8.65
C LYS A 59 -5.74 -4.61 9.37
N GLU A 60 -5.30 -4.10 10.50
CA GLU A 60 -6.07 -3.16 11.32
C GLU A 60 -6.12 -1.77 10.70
N SER A 61 -4.96 -1.23 10.32
CA SER A 61 -4.83 0.16 9.89
C SER A 61 -5.43 0.43 8.50
N LEU A 62 -5.49 -0.55 7.60
CA LEU A 62 -6.11 -0.37 6.29
C LEU A 62 -7.60 -0.01 6.39
N VAL A 63 -8.36 -0.83 7.11
CA VAL A 63 -9.82 -0.64 7.22
C VAL A 63 -10.13 0.62 8.02
N ASP A 64 -9.35 0.93 9.05
CA ASP A 64 -9.44 2.19 9.79
C ASP A 64 -9.22 3.39 8.84
N ALA A 65 -8.17 3.35 8.03
CA ALA A 65 -7.87 4.42 7.07
C ALA A 65 -8.99 4.65 6.06
N ILE A 66 -9.49 3.58 5.43
CA ILE A 66 -10.56 3.70 4.44
C ILE A 66 -11.83 4.27 5.09
N ARG A 67 -12.23 3.81 6.26
CA ARG A 67 -13.42 4.30 6.97
C ARG A 67 -13.29 5.76 7.34
N ARG A 68 -12.16 6.19 7.91
CA ARG A 68 -11.92 7.59 8.28
C ARG A 68 -11.86 8.51 7.08
N ALA A 69 -11.23 8.05 6.00
CA ALA A 69 -11.11 8.83 4.78
C ALA A 69 -12.47 9.03 4.09
N THR A 70 -13.33 8.02 4.07
CA THR A 70 -14.48 7.99 3.15
C THR A 70 -15.85 7.92 3.82
N ASP A 71 -15.91 7.60 5.11
CA ASP A 71 -17.15 7.32 5.85
C ASP A 71 -18.02 6.23 5.18
N LEU A 72 -17.38 5.36 4.38
CA LEU A 72 -18.03 4.35 3.55
C LEU A 72 -18.38 3.10 4.37
N MET A 73 -19.59 2.57 4.14
CA MET A 73 -19.92 1.21 4.55
C MET A 73 -19.24 0.21 3.61
N LEU A 74 -18.33 -0.60 4.17
CA LEU A 74 -17.55 -1.57 3.41
C LEU A 74 -18.35 -2.82 3.04
N ALA A 75 -19.31 -3.21 3.89
CA ALA A 75 -20.10 -4.41 3.68
C ALA A 75 -20.80 -4.40 2.31
N GLY A 76 -20.72 -5.52 1.59
CA GLY A 76 -21.31 -5.71 0.27
C GLY A 76 -20.51 -5.12 -0.89
N LYS A 77 -19.45 -4.35 -0.64
CA LYS A 77 -18.55 -3.85 -1.70
C LYS A 77 -17.66 -4.96 -2.23
N VAL A 78 -17.22 -4.80 -3.48
CA VAL A 78 -16.15 -5.60 -4.06
C VAL A 78 -14.84 -4.85 -3.84
N ALA A 79 -13.89 -5.47 -3.19
CA ALA A 79 -12.54 -4.92 -3.01
C ALA A 79 -11.53 -5.78 -3.75
N VAL A 80 -10.54 -5.18 -4.38
CA VAL A 80 -9.38 -5.89 -4.92
C VAL A 80 -8.14 -5.54 -4.12
N VAL A 81 -7.38 -6.55 -3.75
CA VAL A 81 -6.05 -6.41 -3.14
C VAL A 81 -5.01 -6.89 -4.13
N ALA A 82 -4.15 -6.00 -4.56
CA ALA A 82 -3.00 -6.33 -5.40
C ALA A 82 -1.80 -6.68 -4.54
N GLY A 83 -1.34 -7.92 -4.66
CA GLY A 83 -0.31 -8.52 -3.84
C GLY A 83 -0.89 -9.39 -2.72
N TYR A 84 -0.28 -10.58 -2.49
CA TYR A 84 -0.68 -11.50 -1.43
C TYR A 84 0.51 -11.96 -0.57
N GLY A 85 1.45 -11.02 -0.34
CA GLY A 85 2.46 -11.10 0.71
C GLY A 85 1.85 -10.86 2.11
N ASP A 86 2.68 -10.62 3.13
CA ASP A 86 2.18 -10.42 4.50
C ASP A 86 1.18 -9.25 4.60
N VAL A 87 1.49 -8.11 3.97
CA VAL A 87 0.59 -6.94 3.92
C VAL A 87 -0.71 -7.26 3.18
N GLY A 88 -0.62 -7.90 2.02
CA GLY A 88 -1.78 -8.27 1.21
C GLY A 88 -2.70 -9.26 1.92
N LYS A 89 -2.13 -10.27 2.61
CA LYS A 89 -2.89 -11.25 3.42
C LYS A 89 -3.69 -10.57 4.53
N GLY A 90 -3.04 -9.68 5.29
CA GLY A 90 -3.70 -8.91 6.33
C GLY A 90 -4.80 -8.01 5.77
N SER A 91 -4.53 -7.33 4.67
CA SER A 91 -5.46 -6.44 3.99
C SER A 91 -6.70 -7.17 3.46
N ALA A 92 -6.49 -8.30 2.78
CA ALA A 92 -7.59 -9.13 2.26
C ALA A 92 -8.48 -9.66 3.39
N ASP A 93 -7.87 -10.12 4.48
CA ASP A 93 -8.59 -10.66 5.63
C ASP A 93 -9.42 -9.58 6.36
N SER A 94 -8.87 -8.37 6.55
CA SER A 94 -9.62 -7.27 7.18
C SER A 94 -10.79 -6.78 6.33
N LEU A 95 -10.62 -6.69 5.01
CA LEU A 95 -11.69 -6.31 4.09
C LEU A 95 -12.80 -7.38 4.06
N ARG A 96 -12.43 -8.66 4.04
CA ARG A 96 -13.39 -9.77 4.16
C ARG A 96 -14.13 -9.73 5.50
N GLY A 97 -13.40 -9.52 6.61
CA GLY A 97 -13.97 -9.37 7.94
C GLY A 97 -14.93 -8.17 8.05
N ALA A 98 -14.70 -7.11 7.27
CA ALA A 98 -15.58 -5.96 7.16
C ALA A 98 -16.81 -6.20 6.24
N GLY A 99 -16.95 -7.40 5.65
CA GLY A 99 -18.07 -7.78 4.80
C GLY A 99 -17.88 -7.49 3.30
N CYS A 100 -16.66 -7.19 2.85
CA CYS A 100 -16.34 -7.08 1.42
C CYS A 100 -16.27 -8.45 0.77
N ARG A 101 -16.60 -8.49 -0.53
CA ARG A 101 -16.19 -9.57 -1.44
C ARG A 101 -14.81 -9.21 -1.95
N VAL A 102 -13.79 -10.02 -1.63
CA VAL A 102 -12.41 -9.68 -1.92
C VAL A 102 -11.90 -10.47 -3.12
N LEU A 103 -11.36 -9.75 -4.08
CA LEU A 103 -10.57 -10.26 -5.20
C LEU A 103 -9.09 -10.06 -4.86
N VAL A 104 -8.24 -10.95 -5.32
CA VAL A 104 -6.78 -10.83 -5.17
C VAL A 104 -6.15 -10.82 -6.57
N THR A 105 -5.17 -9.95 -6.78
CA THR A 105 -4.29 -10.04 -7.95
C THR A 105 -2.87 -10.34 -7.48
N GLU A 106 -2.23 -11.35 -8.06
CA GLU A 106 -0.90 -11.78 -7.65
C GLU A 106 -0.15 -12.38 -8.85
N ILE A 107 1.14 -12.06 -8.96
CA ILE A 107 2.00 -12.57 -10.02
C ILE A 107 2.78 -13.81 -9.58
N ASP A 108 3.10 -13.92 -8.29
CA ASP A 108 3.76 -15.10 -7.72
C ASP A 108 2.75 -16.26 -7.64
N PRO A 109 3.00 -17.38 -8.34
CA PRO A 109 2.06 -18.48 -8.39
C PRO A 109 1.84 -19.16 -7.03
N ILE A 110 2.81 -19.11 -6.13
CA ILE A 110 2.68 -19.69 -4.79
C ILE A 110 1.78 -18.81 -3.94
N CYS A 111 2.00 -17.50 -3.95
CA CYS A 111 1.13 -16.55 -3.24
C CYS A 111 -0.29 -16.54 -3.84
N ALA A 112 -0.43 -16.65 -5.16
CA ALA A 112 -1.72 -16.78 -5.82
C ALA A 112 -2.47 -18.05 -5.41
N LEU A 113 -1.76 -19.19 -5.34
CA LEU A 113 -2.33 -20.44 -4.85
C LEU A 113 -2.75 -20.34 -3.38
N GLN A 114 -1.95 -19.70 -2.54
CA GLN A 114 -2.31 -19.45 -1.14
C GLN A 114 -3.60 -18.62 -1.05
N ALA A 115 -3.72 -17.56 -1.85
CA ALA A 115 -4.94 -16.75 -1.88
C ALA A 115 -6.17 -17.57 -2.26
N ALA A 116 -6.04 -18.44 -3.28
CA ALA A 116 -7.12 -19.34 -3.70
C ALA A 116 -7.49 -20.35 -2.58
N MET A 117 -6.50 -20.92 -1.90
CA MET A 117 -6.73 -21.84 -0.77
C MET A 117 -7.36 -21.15 0.44
N ASP A 118 -7.08 -19.85 0.65
CA ASP A 118 -7.71 -19.03 1.67
C ASP A 118 -9.15 -18.58 1.28
N GLY A 119 -9.63 -19.01 0.10
CA GLY A 119 -11.00 -18.79 -0.38
C GLY A 119 -11.21 -17.44 -1.09
N TYR A 120 -10.15 -16.82 -1.61
CA TYR A 120 -10.25 -15.62 -2.44
C TYR A 120 -10.30 -15.99 -3.93
N GLU A 121 -11.04 -15.21 -4.70
CA GLU A 121 -11.00 -15.27 -6.15
C GLU A 121 -9.75 -14.54 -6.64
N VAL A 122 -8.87 -15.25 -7.36
CA VAL A 122 -7.64 -14.68 -7.92
C VAL A 122 -7.88 -14.34 -9.39
N VAL A 123 -7.72 -13.07 -9.74
CA VAL A 123 -8.01 -12.54 -11.08
C VAL A 123 -6.92 -11.56 -11.54
N PRO A 124 -6.74 -11.34 -12.85
CA PRO A 124 -5.90 -10.24 -13.35
C PRO A 124 -6.47 -8.87 -12.98
N MET A 125 -5.59 -7.85 -12.86
CA MET A 125 -6.02 -6.49 -12.52
C MET A 125 -6.97 -5.90 -13.56
N ASP A 126 -6.78 -6.19 -14.85
CA ASP A 126 -7.67 -5.71 -15.92
C ASP A 126 -9.12 -6.19 -15.71
N GLU A 127 -9.31 -7.41 -15.22
CA GLU A 127 -10.63 -7.93 -14.87
C GLU A 127 -11.16 -7.29 -13.58
N ALA A 128 -10.32 -7.23 -12.53
CA ALA A 128 -10.68 -6.63 -11.26
C ALA A 128 -11.11 -5.16 -11.42
N ALA A 129 -10.46 -4.40 -12.32
CA ALA A 129 -10.72 -2.99 -12.57
C ALA A 129 -12.18 -2.70 -12.96
N THR A 130 -12.82 -3.61 -13.66
CA THR A 130 -14.24 -3.47 -14.07
C THR A 130 -15.23 -3.87 -12.96
N ARG A 131 -14.77 -4.63 -11.97
CA ARG A 131 -15.62 -5.28 -10.95
C ARG A 131 -15.55 -4.61 -9.58
N ALA A 132 -14.38 -4.10 -9.20
CA ALA A 132 -14.12 -3.59 -7.86
C ALA A 132 -14.70 -2.18 -7.63
N ASN A 133 -15.01 -1.92 -6.35
CA ASN A 133 -15.35 -0.61 -5.81
C ASN A 133 -14.18 0.00 -5.03
N ILE A 134 -13.31 -0.87 -4.48
CA ILE A 134 -12.17 -0.47 -3.66
C ILE A 134 -10.93 -1.18 -4.21
N PHE A 135 -9.88 -0.43 -4.40
CA PHE A 135 -8.59 -0.88 -4.91
C PHE A 135 -7.51 -0.63 -3.87
N VAL A 136 -6.81 -1.69 -3.48
CA VAL A 136 -5.71 -1.64 -2.51
C VAL A 136 -4.47 -2.23 -3.15
N THR A 137 -3.39 -1.46 -3.23
CA THR A 137 -2.10 -1.97 -3.70
C THR A 137 -1.18 -2.29 -2.53
N ALA A 138 -0.52 -3.44 -2.57
CA ALA A 138 0.33 -3.99 -1.51
C ALA A 138 1.44 -4.88 -2.09
N THR A 139 1.98 -4.52 -3.27
CA THR A 139 2.91 -5.37 -4.03
C THR A 139 4.37 -5.05 -3.78
N GLY A 140 4.69 -3.84 -3.31
CA GLY A 140 6.07 -3.35 -3.27
C GLY A 140 6.69 -3.19 -4.66
N ASN A 141 5.88 -3.02 -5.71
CA ASN A 141 6.31 -2.86 -7.10
C ASN A 141 5.78 -1.54 -7.68
N VAL A 142 5.97 -1.30 -8.96
CA VAL A 142 5.65 -0.02 -9.61
C VAL A 142 4.49 -0.16 -10.58
N LYS A 143 3.66 0.91 -10.70
CA LYS A 143 2.61 1.04 -11.73
C LYS A 143 1.67 -0.17 -11.82
N ILE A 144 1.18 -0.62 -10.67
CA ILE A 144 0.20 -1.71 -10.57
C ILE A 144 -1.16 -1.23 -11.06
N ILE A 145 -1.57 -0.02 -10.66
CA ILE A 145 -2.75 0.66 -11.20
C ILE A 145 -2.28 1.69 -12.22
N ARG A 146 -2.71 1.51 -13.48
CA ARG A 146 -2.30 2.29 -14.65
C ARG A 146 -3.51 2.95 -15.31
N ASP A 147 -3.24 3.72 -16.35
CA ASP A 147 -4.20 4.42 -17.19
C ASP A 147 -5.42 3.58 -17.58
N ARG A 148 -5.20 2.40 -18.12
CA ARG A 148 -6.28 1.49 -18.56
C ARG A 148 -7.17 1.02 -17.39
N HIS A 149 -6.57 0.83 -16.21
CA HIS A 149 -7.32 0.43 -15.03
C HIS A 149 -8.19 1.59 -14.52
N PHE A 150 -7.66 2.81 -14.43
CA PHE A 150 -8.43 3.99 -14.06
C PHE A 150 -9.63 4.20 -14.99
N LYS A 151 -9.44 4.08 -16.29
CA LYS A 151 -10.51 4.21 -17.28
C LYS A 151 -11.56 3.11 -17.17
N ALA A 152 -11.17 1.90 -16.77
CA ALA A 152 -12.09 0.76 -16.59
C ALA A 152 -12.87 0.80 -15.27
N MET A 153 -12.41 1.56 -14.26
CA MET A 153 -13.04 1.63 -12.94
C MET A 153 -14.48 2.10 -12.99
N LYS A 154 -15.23 1.67 -12.00
CA LYS A 154 -16.59 2.16 -11.76
C LYS A 154 -16.58 3.60 -11.26
N ASP A 155 -17.69 4.30 -11.47
CA ASP A 155 -17.89 5.60 -10.83
C ASP A 155 -17.79 5.48 -9.31
N LYS A 156 -17.11 6.44 -8.69
CA LYS A 156 -16.80 6.50 -7.25
C LYS A 156 -15.98 5.33 -6.72
N ALA A 157 -15.15 4.73 -7.59
CA ALA A 157 -14.15 3.77 -7.13
C ALA A 157 -13.14 4.45 -6.19
N ILE A 158 -12.75 3.75 -5.14
CA ILE A 158 -11.76 4.20 -4.15
C ILE A 158 -10.46 3.49 -4.43
N VAL A 159 -9.37 4.24 -4.53
CA VAL A 159 -8.02 3.74 -4.80
C VAL A 159 -7.10 4.15 -3.67
N CYS A 160 -6.41 3.19 -3.08
CA CYS A 160 -5.43 3.44 -2.04
C CYS A 160 -4.25 2.47 -2.11
N ASN A 161 -3.15 2.90 -1.54
CA ASN A 161 -1.93 2.12 -1.43
C ASN A 161 -1.59 1.86 0.04
N ILE A 162 -1.23 0.63 0.37
CA ILE A 162 -0.69 0.25 1.68
C ILE A 162 0.68 -0.42 1.52
N GLY A 163 1.13 -0.63 0.28
CA GLY A 163 2.50 -0.98 -0.04
C GLY A 163 3.43 0.21 0.21
N HIS A 164 4.69 -0.06 0.43
CA HIS A 164 5.64 0.97 0.86
C HIS A 164 5.91 2.04 -0.21
N PHE A 165 5.86 1.69 -1.49
CA PHE A 165 6.16 2.62 -2.58
C PHE A 165 4.95 3.43 -2.99
N ASP A 166 5.10 4.74 -3.09
CA ASP A 166 4.09 5.69 -3.56
C ASP A 166 3.89 5.66 -5.09
N ASN A 167 4.60 4.80 -5.79
CA ASN A 167 4.55 4.62 -7.24
C ASN A 167 3.84 3.32 -7.68
N GLU A 168 3.20 2.59 -6.77
CA GLU A 168 2.34 1.46 -7.12
C GLU A 168 1.11 1.91 -7.92
N ILE A 169 0.61 3.11 -7.63
CA ILE A 169 -0.44 3.79 -8.36
C ILE A 169 0.21 4.83 -9.28
N ASP A 170 -0.08 4.81 -10.57
CA ASP A 170 0.48 5.75 -11.54
C ASP A 170 -0.12 7.16 -11.39
N MET A 171 0.23 7.81 -10.27
CA MET A 171 -0.23 9.16 -9.95
C MET A 171 0.34 10.20 -10.92
N GLU A 172 1.52 9.95 -11.50
CA GLU A 172 2.11 10.80 -12.51
C GLU A 172 1.19 10.90 -13.74
N TRP A 173 0.78 9.74 -14.26
CA TRP A 173 -0.16 9.71 -15.39
C TRP A 173 -1.49 10.38 -15.02
N LEU A 174 -2.03 10.08 -13.85
CA LEU A 174 -3.31 10.63 -13.39
C LEU A 174 -3.27 12.16 -13.30
N ASN A 175 -2.22 12.72 -12.68
CA ASN A 175 -2.05 14.17 -12.55
C ASN A 175 -1.80 14.86 -13.89
N ASN A 176 -1.01 14.25 -14.78
CA ASN A 176 -0.72 14.83 -16.09
C ASN A 176 -1.95 14.87 -17.01
N ASN A 177 -2.85 13.90 -16.90
CA ASN A 177 -4.02 13.81 -17.80
C ASN A 177 -5.31 14.36 -17.19
N TYR A 178 -5.50 14.25 -15.87
CA TYR A 178 -6.72 14.60 -15.17
C TYR A 178 -6.51 15.51 -13.95
N GLY A 179 -5.30 16.03 -13.76
CA GLY A 179 -4.97 16.93 -12.64
C GLY A 179 -5.83 18.19 -12.59
N SER A 180 -6.30 18.70 -13.75
CA SER A 180 -7.23 19.83 -13.82
C SER A 180 -8.63 19.51 -13.29
N THR A 181 -8.98 18.22 -13.15
CA THR A 181 -10.27 17.77 -12.59
C THR A 181 -10.16 17.36 -11.13
N LYS A 182 -8.96 17.48 -10.53
CA LYS A 182 -8.72 17.13 -9.14
C LYS A 182 -9.51 18.06 -8.22
N ASP A 183 -10.33 17.45 -7.36
CA ASP A 183 -11.07 18.14 -6.29
C ASP A 183 -10.72 17.48 -4.95
N GLN A 184 -10.14 18.24 -4.02
CA GLN A 184 -9.84 17.77 -2.69
C GLN A 184 -11.09 17.80 -1.81
N ILE A 185 -11.76 16.66 -1.65
CA ILE A 185 -12.99 16.54 -0.86
C ILE A 185 -12.73 16.83 0.62
N LYS A 186 -11.63 16.30 1.15
CA LYS A 186 -11.09 16.57 2.49
C LYS A 186 -9.58 16.23 2.52
N PRO A 187 -8.84 16.60 3.57
CA PRO A 187 -7.41 16.27 3.64
C PRO A 187 -7.14 14.80 3.36
N GLN A 188 -6.19 14.51 2.47
CA GLN A 188 -5.81 13.18 2.02
C GLN A 188 -6.88 12.42 1.21
N VAL A 189 -7.92 13.09 0.72
CA VAL A 189 -8.99 12.49 -0.10
C VAL A 189 -9.22 13.36 -1.33
N ASP A 190 -8.69 12.91 -2.45
CA ASP A 190 -8.77 13.59 -3.74
C ASP A 190 -9.70 12.86 -4.70
N MET A 191 -10.60 13.58 -5.34
CA MET A 191 -11.46 13.06 -6.39
C MET A 191 -10.97 13.55 -7.75
N TYR A 192 -10.90 12.65 -8.71
CA TYR A 192 -10.57 12.95 -10.11
C TYR A 192 -11.76 12.56 -10.99
N THR A 193 -12.14 13.42 -11.95
CA THR A 193 -13.14 13.06 -12.96
C THR A 193 -12.42 12.51 -14.20
N ILE A 194 -12.58 11.24 -14.46
CA ILE A 194 -11.93 10.48 -15.54
C ILE A 194 -13.00 10.02 -16.52
N ASP A 195 -13.01 10.58 -17.73
CA ASP A 195 -13.97 10.24 -18.79
C ASP A 195 -15.45 10.23 -18.29
N GLY A 196 -15.80 11.22 -17.46
CA GLY A 196 -17.16 11.38 -16.91
C GLY A 196 -17.47 10.52 -15.67
N LYS A 197 -16.51 9.76 -15.15
CA LYS A 197 -16.61 9.00 -13.90
C LYS A 197 -15.69 9.60 -12.83
N ASN A 198 -16.10 9.54 -11.60
CA ASN A 198 -15.32 10.01 -10.47
C ASN A 198 -14.51 8.83 -9.88
N VAL A 199 -13.23 9.05 -9.63
CA VAL A 199 -12.36 8.13 -8.92
C VAL A 199 -11.77 8.85 -7.72
N ILE A 200 -11.82 8.23 -6.55
CA ILE A 200 -11.34 8.81 -5.28
C ILE A 200 -10.00 8.16 -4.95
N VAL A 201 -8.97 8.97 -4.81
CA VAL A 201 -7.62 8.53 -4.44
C VAL A 201 -7.33 8.98 -3.01
N LEU A 202 -6.91 8.04 -2.17
CA LEU A 202 -6.55 8.31 -0.78
C LEU A 202 -5.05 8.54 -0.64
N ALA A 203 -4.68 9.48 0.24
CA ALA A 203 -3.32 9.83 0.59
C ALA A 203 -2.41 10.13 -0.63
N GLU A 204 -2.99 10.61 -1.74
CA GLU A 204 -2.26 10.88 -3.00
C GLU A 204 -1.46 9.66 -3.52
N GLY A 205 -1.92 8.44 -3.27
CA GLY A 205 -1.24 7.20 -3.63
C GLY A 205 -0.11 6.77 -2.69
N ARG A 206 0.16 7.57 -1.65
CA ARG A 206 1.11 7.20 -0.57
C ARG A 206 0.46 6.20 0.39
N LEU A 207 1.23 5.76 1.41
CA LEU A 207 0.72 4.81 2.40
C LEU A 207 -0.55 5.35 3.09
N VAL A 208 -1.68 4.70 2.81
CA VAL A 208 -2.99 5.12 3.30
C VAL A 208 -3.12 5.02 4.81
N ASN A 209 -2.47 4.02 5.41
CA ASN A 209 -2.48 3.84 6.87
C ASN A 209 -1.68 4.93 7.62
N LEU A 210 -0.69 5.55 6.98
CA LEU A 210 0.01 6.70 7.55
C LEU A 210 -0.72 8.02 7.28
N GLY A 211 -1.37 8.14 6.12
CA GLY A 211 -2.06 9.37 5.72
C GLY A 211 -3.46 9.52 6.31
N CYS A 212 -4.20 8.43 6.50
CA CYS A 212 -5.63 8.47 6.80
C CYS A 212 -6.05 7.76 8.10
N ALA A 213 -5.26 6.79 8.60
CA ALA A 213 -5.57 6.09 9.85
C ALA A 213 -5.08 6.85 11.08
N MET A 214 -5.59 6.44 12.25
CA MET A 214 -5.05 6.91 13.54
C MET A 214 -3.74 6.21 13.90
N GLY A 215 -3.40 5.12 13.19
CA GLY A 215 -2.32 4.22 13.54
C GLY A 215 -2.67 3.28 14.71
N HIS A 216 -1.76 2.37 15.00
CA HIS A 216 -1.85 1.44 16.15
C HIS A 216 -0.55 1.50 16.95
N PRO A 217 -0.31 2.61 17.67
CA PRO A 217 0.96 2.84 18.34
C PRO A 217 1.27 1.76 19.40
N SER A 218 0.25 1.25 20.10
CA SER A 218 0.45 0.19 21.08
C SER A 218 0.89 -1.14 20.44
N PHE A 219 0.36 -1.48 19.26
CA PHE A 219 0.78 -2.69 18.55
C PHE A 219 2.18 -2.53 17.95
N VAL A 220 2.43 -1.43 17.26
CA VAL A 220 3.75 -1.14 16.66
C VAL A 220 4.83 -1.04 17.73
N MET A 221 4.54 -0.40 18.85
CA MET A 221 5.50 -0.27 19.97
C MET A 221 5.76 -1.60 20.67
N SER A 222 4.90 -2.58 20.56
CA SER A 222 5.09 -3.92 21.17
C SER A 222 5.94 -4.86 20.31
N ASN A 223 6.15 -4.54 19.05
CA ASN A 223 6.97 -5.31 18.12
C ASN A 223 8.37 -4.74 17.99
#